data_e0c3e57e7b0684410e30fb5d9e246c8e
#
_entry.id   e0c3e57e7b0684410e30fb5d9e246c8e
#
_cell.length_a   1.000
_cell.length_b   1.000
_cell.length_c   1.000
_cell.angle_alpha   90.00
_cell.angle_beta   90.00
_cell.angle_gamma   90.00
#
_symmetry.space_group_name_H-M   'P 1'
#
loop_
_entity.id
_entity.type
_entity.pdbx_description
1 polymer ?
#
loop_
_entity_poly.entity_id
_entity_poly.type
_entity_poly.pdbx_seq_one_letter_code
_entity_poly.pdbx_strand_id
1 'polypeptide(L)'
;MKKWVTAAVCFFAFFLLAGQAEAAGKRKIAIDPGHQGSWVDMSAQEAMAPGSSETKAKATTGTEGRFSGVPEYELNLRIALALKSELISRGYEVVMTREDNDTAISNQERAQLANDSGAEACIRIHANGSDDSSVSGALAMAPSEQNPYVGNLSAESVRLSQCVLDSYCERTGLSNDGVIYADDMTGINFSEIPVTILEMGYMSNE
;
A
#
# COMPACT_ATOMS: atom_id res chain seq x y z
N MET A 1 36.64 -46.71 7.11
CA MET A 1 35.22 -46.80 6.68
C MET A 1 34.28 -45.86 7.43
N LYS A 2 34.53 -45.44 8.70
CA LYS A 2 33.62 -44.56 9.46
C LYS A 2 33.57 -43.07 9.02
N LYS A 3 34.59 -42.54 8.36
CA LYS A 3 34.67 -41.11 7.95
C LYS A 3 33.86 -40.77 6.68
N TRP A 4 33.57 -41.76 5.84
CA TRP A 4 32.80 -41.53 4.58
C TRP A 4 31.30 -41.56 4.77
N VAL A 5 30.79 -42.23 5.82
CA VAL A 5 29.38 -42.32 6.11
C VAL A 5 28.83 -40.98 6.70
N THR A 6 29.72 -40.29 7.48
CA THR A 6 29.30 -38.99 8.09
C THR A 6 29.22 -37.87 7.06
N ALA A 7 30.06 -37.88 6.02
CA ALA A 7 30.02 -36.89 4.93
C ALA A 7 28.78 -37.06 4.03
N ALA A 8 28.37 -38.31 3.78
CA ALA A 8 27.20 -38.60 2.96
C ALA A 8 25.87 -38.19 3.67
N VAL A 9 25.79 -38.34 5.00
CA VAL A 9 24.58 -37.92 5.77
C VAL A 9 24.46 -36.40 5.84
N CYS A 10 25.56 -35.67 5.96
CA CYS A 10 25.55 -34.20 5.93
C CYS A 10 25.17 -33.65 4.55
N PHE A 11 25.57 -34.32 3.46
CA PHE A 11 25.21 -33.91 2.09
C PHE A 11 23.73 -34.14 1.78
N PHE A 12 23.16 -35.25 2.31
CA PHE A 12 21.73 -35.53 2.14
C PHE A 12 20.84 -34.60 2.97
N ALA A 13 21.28 -34.18 4.17
CA ALA A 13 20.55 -33.23 5.00
C ALA A 13 20.54 -31.82 4.39
N PHE A 14 21.61 -31.44 3.68
CA PHE A 14 21.66 -30.13 2.99
C PHE A 14 20.75 -30.06 1.76
N PHE A 15 20.59 -31.18 1.04
CA PHE A 15 19.66 -31.26 -0.11
C PHE A 15 18.18 -31.27 0.33
N LEU A 16 17.86 -31.82 1.50
CA LEU A 16 16.49 -31.81 2.03
C LEU A 16 16.08 -30.42 2.57
N LEU A 17 17.03 -29.61 3.05
CA LEU A 17 16.77 -28.23 3.46
C LEU A 17 16.64 -27.26 2.29
N ALA A 18 17.35 -27.49 1.17
CA ALA A 18 17.21 -26.69 -0.03
C ALA A 18 15.87 -26.95 -0.76
N GLY A 19 15.33 -28.18 -0.68
CA GLY A 19 14.05 -28.53 -1.31
C GLY A 19 12.81 -28.04 -0.57
N GLN A 20 12.93 -27.56 0.69
CA GLN A 20 11.80 -27.00 1.43
C GLN A 20 11.66 -25.46 1.28
N ALA A 21 12.64 -24.79 0.70
CA ALA A 21 12.59 -23.35 0.43
C ALA A 21 11.79 -23.01 -0.85
N GLU A 22 11.56 -24.00 -1.75
CA GLU A 22 10.80 -23.76 -3.00
C GLU A 22 9.29 -23.99 -2.89
N ALA A 23 8.77 -24.44 -1.74
CA ALA A 23 7.36 -24.73 -1.55
C ALA A 23 6.56 -23.60 -0.88
N ALA A 24 7.21 -22.53 -0.44
CA ALA A 24 6.50 -21.32 -0.04
C ALA A 24 6.14 -20.55 -1.32
N GLY A 25 4.85 -20.51 -1.67
CA GLY A 25 4.36 -19.70 -2.80
C GLY A 25 4.92 -18.27 -2.74
N LYS A 26 5.09 -17.66 -3.91
CA LYS A 26 5.55 -16.26 -3.95
C LYS A 26 4.60 -15.39 -3.14
N ARG A 27 5.16 -14.58 -2.25
CA ARG A 27 4.38 -13.59 -1.50
C ARG A 27 3.79 -12.56 -2.46
N LYS A 28 2.52 -12.23 -2.29
CA LYS A 28 1.82 -11.30 -3.15
C LYS A 28 1.48 -10.02 -2.42
N ILE A 29 1.70 -8.88 -3.06
CA ILE A 29 1.41 -7.54 -2.55
C ILE A 29 0.45 -6.84 -3.50
N ALA A 30 -0.59 -6.21 -2.95
CA ALA A 30 -1.45 -5.28 -3.68
C ALA A 30 -0.86 -3.87 -3.59
N ILE A 31 -0.82 -3.17 -4.71
CA ILE A 31 -0.44 -1.76 -4.78
C ILE A 31 -1.64 -0.98 -5.33
N ASP A 32 -2.04 0.04 -4.59
CA ASP A 32 -3.12 0.93 -4.97
C ASP A 32 -2.60 2.35 -5.19
N PRO A 33 -2.33 2.77 -6.44
CA PRO A 33 -2.05 4.17 -6.74
C PRO A 33 -3.33 4.99 -6.56
N GLY A 34 -3.37 5.85 -5.54
CA GLY A 34 -4.54 6.65 -5.20
C GLY A 34 -4.99 7.55 -6.36
N HIS A 35 -6.28 7.88 -6.35
CA HIS A 35 -6.93 8.74 -7.34
C HIS A 35 -6.92 8.20 -8.78
N GLN A 36 -7.37 9.00 -9.74
CA GLN A 36 -7.37 8.78 -11.19
C GLN A 36 -7.48 10.12 -11.91
N GLY A 37 -7.42 10.12 -13.25
CA GLY A 37 -7.50 11.33 -14.06
C GLY A 37 -8.74 12.16 -13.79
N SER A 38 -8.60 13.47 -13.80
CA SER A 38 -9.69 14.42 -13.48
C SER A 38 -10.87 14.36 -14.46
N TRP A 39 -10.68 13.73 -15.60
CA TRP A 39 -11.75 13.48 -16.61
C TRP A 39 -12.58 12.24 -16.31
N VAL A 40 -12.20 11.43 -15.31
CA VAL A 40 -12.94 10.24 -14.87
C VAL A 40 -13.90 10.66 -13.75
N ASP A 41 -15.19 10.72 -14.05
CA ASP A 41 -16.19 11.11 -13.07
C ASP A 41 -16.40 10.00 -12.00
N MET A 42 -15.96 10.27 -10.79
CA MET A 42 -16.12 9.40 -9.62
C MET A 42 -16.88 10.10 -8.47
N SER A 43 -17.68 11.12 -8.81
CA SER A 43 -18.46 11.91 -7.82
C SER A 43 -19.63 11.17 -7.20
N ALA A 44 -20.10 10.08 -7.82
CA ALA A 44 -21.14 9.23 -7.26
C ALA A 44 -20.75 8.73 -5.85
N GLN A 45 -21.75 8.57 -4.99
CA GLN A 45 -21.49 8.19 -3.59
C GLN A 45 -21.39 6.68 -3.43
N GLU A 46 -20.53 6.26 -2.51
CA GLU A 46 -20.43 4.89 -2.01
C GLU A 46 -20.43 4.89 -0.48
N ALA A 47 -20.75 3.75 0.14
CA ALA A 47 -20.69 3.62 1.59
C ALA A 47 -19.24 3.81 2.09
N MET A 48 -19.06 4.54 3.21
CA MET A 48 -17.75 4.74 3.82
C MET A 48 -17.17 3.45 4.41
N ALA A 49 -18.03 2.52 4.80
CA ALA A 49 -17.65 1.24 5.41
C ALA A 49 -18.76 0.19 5.22
N PRO A 50 -18.49 -1.10 5.42
CA PRO A 50 -19.50 -2.16 5.34
C PRO A 50 -20.68 -1.89 6.28
N GLY A 51 -21.89 -1.77 5.72
CA GLY A 51 -23.12 -1.49 6.49
C GLY A 51 -23.28 -0.06 7.01
N SER A 52 -22.36 0.85 6.69
CA SER A 52 -22.48 2.26 7.06
C SER A 52 -23.54 2.97 6.23
N SER A 53 -24.31 3.86 6.87
CA SER A 53 -25.17 4.83 6.19
C SER A 53 -24.45 6.10 5.76
N GLU A 54 -23.24 6.33 6.27
CA GLU A 54 -22.38 7.42 5.82
C GLU A 54 -21.79 7.09 4.46
N THR A 55 -21.77 8.10 3.59
CA THR A 55 -21.26 7.95 2.23
C THR A 55 -20.18 8.98 1.91
N LYS A 56 -19.29 8.63 1.01
CA LYS A 56 -18.27 9.51 0.42
C LYS A 56 -18.30 9.38 -1.09
N ALA A 57 -17.73 10.33 -1.81
CA ALA A 57 -17.50 10.16 -3.25
C ALA A 57 -16.65 8.90 -3.51
N LYS A 58 -16.98 8.16 -4.55
CA LYS A 58 -16.29 6.92 -4.95
C LYS A 58 -14.78 7.08 -5.03
N ALA A 59 -14.32 8.22 -5.54
CA ALA A 59 -12.94 8.67 -5.48
C ALA A 59 -12.87 10.17 -5.76
N THR A 60 -11.71 10.77 -5.50
CA THR A 60 -11.40 12.16 -5.85
C THR A 60 -10.20 12.18 -6.80
N THR A 61 -9.90 13.35 -7.36
CA THR A 61 -8.74 13.54 -8.23
C THR A 61 -7.43 13.75 -7.46
N GLY A 62 -7.54 13.92 -6.13
CA GLY A 62 -6.39 14.26 -5.29
C GLY A 62 -6.00 15.73 -5.38
N THR A 63 -4.79 16.04 -4.96
CA THR A 63 -4.19 17.35 -5.00
C THR A 63 -3.31 17.55 -6.25
N GLU A 64 -2.66 18.69 -6.35
CA GLU A 64 -1.71 19.01 -7.42
C GLU A 64 -0.49 19.71 -6.83
N GLY A 65 0.67 19.42 -7.38
CA GLY A 65 1.93 20.03 -6.98
C GLY A 65 1.93 21.53 -7.22
N ARG A 66 1.97 22.33 -6.13
CA ARG A 66 1.88 23.79 -6.18
C ARG A 66 2.98 24.43 -7.05
N PHE A 67 4.15 23.81 -7.07
CA PHE A 67 5.32 24.31 -7.81
C PHE A 67 5.56 23.53 -9.10
N SER A 68 5.25 22.24 -9.11
CA SER A 68 5.48 21.34 -10.25
C SER A 68 4.32 21.30 -11.24
N GLY A 69 3.09 21.60 -10.80
CA GLY A 69 1.87 21.39 -11.60
C GLY A 69 1.58 19.93 -11.91
N VAL A 70 2.24 18.99 -11.24
CA VAL A 70 2.00 17.56 -11.44
C VAL A 70 0.78 17.15 -10.61
N PRO A 71 -0.26 16.54 -11.20
CA PRO A 71 -1.39 16.02 -10.43
C PRO A 71 -0.97 14.84 -9.56
N GLU A 72 -1.59 14.71 -8.40
CA GLU A 72 -1.31 13.62 -7.45
C GLU A 72 -1.55 12.24 -8.08
N TYR A 73 -2.65 12.04 -8.81
CA TYR A 73 -2.96 10.76 -9.46
C TYR A 73 -1.87 10.31 -10.44
N GLU A 74 -1.18 11.25 -11.09
CA GLU A 74 -0.08 10.95 -12.01
C GLU A 74 1.18 10.57 -11.25
N LEU A 75 1.51 11.32 -10.18
CA LEU A 75 2.65 11.00 -9.32
C LEU A 75 2.48 9.63 -8.69
N ASN A 76 1.30 9.37 -8.09
CA ASN A 76 0.98 8.10 -7.43
C ASN A 76 1.15 6.91 -8.39
N LEU A 77 0.65 7.03 -9.63
CA LEU A 77 0.79 5.96 -10.62
C LEU A 77 2.26 5.72 -10.99
N ARG A 78 3.04 6.78 -11.23
CA ARG A 78 4.47 6.64 -11.57
C ARG A 78 5.26 5.94 -10.48
N ILE A 79 5.04 6.32 -9.22
CA ILE A 79 5.70 5.69 -8.07
C ILE A 79 5.23 4.24 -7.89
N ALA A 80 3.94 3.98 -8.02
CA ALA A 80 3.38 2.64 -7.91
C ALA A 80 3.92 1.67 -8.98
N LEU A 81 4.07 2.12 -10.22
CA LEU A 81 4.67 1.32 -11.31
C LEU A 81 6.14 1.02 -11.04
N ALA A 82 6.89 1.98 -10.49
CA ALA A 82 8.28 1.76 -10.08
C ALA A 82 8.36 0.75 -8.93
N LEU A 83 7.50 0.86 -7.91
CA LEU A 83 7.40 -0.08 -6.80
C LEU A 83 7.02 -1.49 -7.28
N LYS A 84 6.05 -1.60 -8.21
CA LYS A 84 5.69 -2.87 -8.86
C LYS A 84 6.91 -3.54 -9.48
N SER A 85 7.66 -2.80 -10.28
CA SER A 85 8.87 -3.32 -10.95
C SER A 85 9.90 -3.82 -9.94
N GLU A 86 10.14 -3.06 -8.87
CA GLU A 86 11.11 -3.42 -7.83
C GLU A 86 10.67 -4.66 -7.04
N LEU A 87 9.40 -4.75 -6.65
CA LEU A 87 8.87 -5.92 -5.95
C LEU A 87 8.94 -7.19 -6.81
N ILE A 88 8.60 -7.09 -8.09
CA ILE A 88 8.71 -8.22 -9.04
C ILE A 88 10.18 -8.66 -9.17
N SER A 89 11.12 -7.72 -9.26
CA SER A 89 12.55 -8.04 -9.34
C SER A 89 13.06 -8.78 -8.10
N ARG A 90 12.41 -8.58 -6.96
CA ARG A 90 12.68 -9.25 -5.68
C ARG A 90 11.91 -10.56 -5.48
N GLY A 91 11.15 -10.99 -6.49
CA GLY A 91 10.45 -12.28 -6.48
C GLY A 91 9.04 -12.24 -5.90
N TYR A 92 8.48 -11.07 -5.61
CA TYR A 92 7.08 -10.93 -5.21
C TYR A 92 6.15 -11.04 -6.41
N GLU A 93 4.92 -11.50 -6.19
CA GLU A 93 3.80 -11.25 -7.08
C GLU A 93 3.16 -9.91 -6.73
N VAL A 94 2.72 -9.16 -7.73
CA VAL A 94 2.11 -7.84 -7.53
C VAL A 94 0.79 -7.75 -8.26
N VAL A 95 -0.22 -7.24 -7.57
CA VAL A 95 -1.50 -6.82 -8.14
C VAL A 95 -1.62 -5.32 -8.02
N MET A 96 -2.06 -4.67 -9.09
CA MET A 96 -2.33 -3.23 -9.12
C MET A 96 -3.82 -2.98 -9.20
N THR A 97 -4.34 -1.97 -8.50
CA THR A 97 -5.75 -1.56 -8.63
C THR A 97 -6.00 -0.80 -9.93
N ARG A 98 -4.99 -0.10 -10.44
CA ARG A 98 -4.97 0.53 -11.77
C ARG A 98 -3.54 0.60 -12.31
N GLU A 99 -3.41 0.61 -13.63
CA GLU A 99 -2.12 0.77 -14.32
C GLU A 99 -2.14 1.95 -15.32
N ASP A 100 -3.22 2.70 -15.33
CA ASP A 100 -3.40 3.94 -16.11
C ASP A 100 -4.19 4.98 -15.29
N ASN A 101 -4.43 6.15 -15.88
CA ASN A 101 -5.20 7.21 -15.24
C ASN A 101 -6.68 7.26 -15.70
N ASP A 102 -7.08 6.39 -16.63
CA ASP A 102 -8.43 6.32 -17.19
C ASP A 102 -9.34 5.33 -16.46
N THR A 103 -8.75 4.47 -15.64
CA THR A 103 -9.48 3.42 -14.91
C THR A 103 -10.45 4.04 -13.91
N ALA A 104 -11.75 3.81 -14.14
CA ALA A 104 -12.83 4.19 -13.23
C ALA A 104 -13.00 3.11 -12.15
N ILE A 105 -12.35 3.27 -11.00
CA ILE A 105 -12.40 2.33 -9.88
C ILE A 105 -12.56 3.08 -8.56
N SER A 106 -13.61 2.73 -7.78
CA SER A 106 -13.93 3.38 -6.52
C SER A 106 -13.01 2.92 -5.37
N ASN A 107 -13.01 3.66 -4.25
CA ASN A 107 -12.22 3.27 -3.09
C ASN A 107 -12.64 1.93 -2.51
N GLN A 108 -13.93 1.61 -2.53
CA GLN A 108 -14.45 0.30 -2.14
C GLN A 108 -13.98 -0.79 -3.11
N GLU A 109 -14.10 -0.56 -4.43
CA GLU A 109 -13.67 -1.53 -5.46
C GLU A 109 -12.16 -1.78 -5.42
N ARG A 110 -11.34 -0.78 -5.11
CA ARG A 110 -9.88 -0.92 -4.90
C ARG A 110 -9.57 -1.85 -3.72
N ALA A 111 -10.26 -1.67 -2.59
CA ALA A 111 -10.12 -2.55 -1.44
C ALA A 111 -10.56 -3.97 -1.78
N GLN A 112 -11.71 -4.14 -2.44
CA GLN A 112 -12.21 -5.45 -2.85
C GLN A 112 -11.26 -6.17 -3.81
N LEU A 113 -10.71 -5.46 -4.81
CA LEU A 113 -9.71 -6.03 -5.72
C LEU A 113 -8.48 -6.53 -4.96
N ALA A 114 -7.99 -5.77 -3.99
CA ALA A 114 -6.87 -6.19 -3.15
C ALA A 114 -7.20 -7.44 -2.32
N ASN A 115 -8.39 -7.48 -1.69
CA ASN A 115 -8.88 -8.62 -0.90
C ASN A 115 -8.96 -9.90 -1.77
N ASP A 116 -9.61 -9.81 -2.93
CA ASP A 116 -9.86 -10.95 -3.83
C ASP A 116 -8.60 -11.47 -4.52
N SER A 117 -7.54 -10.66 -4.54
CA SER A 117 -6.29 -11.01 -5.24
C SER A 117 -5.47 -12.11 -4.55
N GLY A 118 -5.75 -12.38 -3.27
CA GLY A 118 -4.90 -13.23 -2.42
C GLY A 118 -3.59 -12.55 -2.01
N ALA A 119 -3.53 -11.21 -2.03
CA ALA A 119 -2.38 -10.45 -1.52
C ALA A 119 -2.31 -10.54 0.01
N GLU A 120 -1.10 -10.51 0.55
CA GLU A 120 -0.85 -10.56 2.00
C GLU A 120 -0.93 -9.17 2.65
N ALA A 121 -0.82 -8.12 1.85
CA ALA A 121 -0.93 -6.72 2.29
C ALA A 121 -1.25 -5.80 1.11
N CYS A 122 -1.84 -4.65 1.42
CA CYS A 122 -2.12 -3.58 0.46
C CYS A 122 -1.35 -2.30 0.83
N ILE A 123 -0.60 -1.76 -0.12
CA ILE A 123 0.08 -0.47 0.00
C ILE A 123 -0.63 0.52 -0.90
N ARG A 124 -1.28 1.50 -0.31
CA ARG A 124 -1.94 2.61 -0.99
C ARG A 124 -0.98 3.80 -1.04
N ILE A 125 -0.75 4.31 -2.23
CA ILE A 125 0.23 5.37 -2.50
C ILE A 125 -0.50 6.67 -2.76
N HIS A 126 -0.21 7.68 -1.95
CA HIS A 126 -0.76 9.02 -1.97
C HIS A 126 0.32 10.08 -1.73
N ALA A 127 -0.02 11.33 -1.96
CA ALA A 127 0.79 12.47 -1.60
C ALA A 127 -0.11 13.57 -1.01
N ASN A 128 0.30 14.08 0.13
CA ASN A 128 -0.49 15.02 0.92
C ASN A 128 -0.47 16.44 0.32
N GLY A 129 -1.35 17.27 0.80
CA GLY A 129 -1.39 18.71 0.51
C GLY A 129 -1.60 19.52 1.78
N SER A 130 -1.15 20.78 1.77
CA SER A 130 -1.35 21.75 2.85
C SER A 130 -1.52 23.15 2.28
N ASP A 131 -2.30 23.98 2.95
CA ASP A 131 -2.38 25.41 2.65
C ASP A 131 -1.07 26.14 3.00
N ASP A 132 -0.33 25.59 3.97
CA ASP A 132 1.01 26.06 4.35
C ASP A 132 2.08 25.32 3.55
N SER A 133 2.74 26.02 2.63
CA SER A 133 3.78 25.45 1.78
C SER A 133 5.09 25.14 2.51
N SER A 134 5.23 25.52 3.78
CA SER A 134 6.40 25.16 4.60
C SER A 134 6.29 23.76 5.20
N VAL A 135 5.10 23.16 5.21
CA VAL A 135 4.88 21.82 5.73
C VAL A 135 5.54 20.79 4.81
N SER A 136 6.34 19.94 5.41
CA SER A 136 7.05 18.86 4.70
C SER A 136 7.10 17.60 5.57
N GLY A 137 7.57 16.48 5.03
CA GLY A 137 7.63 15.20 5.72
C GLY A 137 6.75 14.16 5.06
N ALA A 138 6.83 12.94 5.53
CA ALA A 138 5.99 11.83 5.09
C ALA A 138 5.32 11.18 6.30
N LEU A 139 4.12 10.67 6.11
CA LEU A 139 3.38 9.94 7.14
C LEU A 139 2.72 8.68 6.55
N ALA A 140 2.27 7.81 7.41
CA ALA A 140 1.44 6.69 7.00
C ALA A 140 0.13 6.65 7.79
N MET A 141 -0.90 6.05 7.21
CA MET A 141 -2.19 5.87 7.86
C MET A 141 -2.52 4.39 7.99
N ALA A 142 -3.11 4.04 9.14
CA ALA A 142 -3.57 2.70 9.46
C ALA A 142 -4.90 2.77 10.25
N PRO A 143 -5.70 1.68 10.29
CA PRO A 143 -6.86 1.64 11.16
C PRO A 143 -6.45 1.61 12.62
N SER A 144 -7.25 2.21 13.51
CA SER A 144 -7.09 2.06 14.95
C SER A 144 -7.61 0.70 15.45
N GLU A 145 -7.24 0.30 16.66
CA GLU A 145 -7.81 -0.88 17.32
C GLU A 145 -9.31 -0.70 17.61
N GLN A 146 -9.78 0.54 17.70
CA GLN A 146 -11.17 0.90 17.95
C GLN A 146 -12.01 1.02 16.67
N ASN A 147 -11.39 0.87 15.49
CA ASN A 147 -12.12 0.89 14.23
C ASN A 147 -13.19 -0.22 14.23
N PRO A 148 -14.48 0.12 14.11
CA PRO A 148 -15.57 -0.86 14.27
C PRO A 148 -15.66 -1.88 13.12
N TYR A 149 -14.95 -1.64 12.01
CA TYR A 149 -15.02 -2.44 10.79
C TYR A 149 -13.79 -3.35 10.65
N VAL A 150 -12.60 -2.81 10.91
CA VAL A 150 -11.32 -3.48 10.61
C VAL A 150 -10.29 -3.33 11.75
N GLY A 151 -10.74 -3.08 12.99
CA GLY A 151 -9.85 -2.96 14.16
C GLY A 151 -9.01 -4.22 14.43
N ASN A 152 -9.48 -5.38 13.99
CA ASN A 152 -8.73 -6.64 14.05
C ASN A 152 -7.47 -6.63 13.14
N LEU A 153 -7.42 -5.76 12.14
CA LEU A 153 -6.25 -5.59 11.25
C LEU A 153 -5.27 -4.53 11.78
N SER A 154 -5.63 -3.79 12.84
CA SER A 154 -4.85 -2.63 13.31
C SER A 154 -3.39 -2.98 13.57
N ALA A 155 -3.11 -3.99 14.37
CA ALA A 155 -1.74 -4.34 14.77
C ALA A 155 -0.83 -4.63 13.56
N GLU A 156 -1.32 -5.39 12.57
CA GLU A 156 -0.56 -5.74 11.38
C GLU A 156 -0.44 -4.56 10.42
N SER A 157 -1.49 -3.75 10.28
CA SER A 157 -1.51 -2.54 9.45
C SER A 157 -0.56 -1.47 10.00
N VAL A 158 -0.54 -1.25 11.32
CA VAL A 158 0.39 -0.31 11.97
C VAL A 158 1.83 -0.78 11.76
N ARG A 159 2.11 -2.07 11.94
CA ARG A 159 3.45 -2.63 11.68
C ARG A 159 3.87 -2.45 10.22
N LEU A 160 2.97 -2.72 9.27
CA LEU A 160 3.19 -2.50 7.84
C LEU A 160 3.50 -1.02 7.57
N SER A 161 2.65 -0.12 8.10
CA SER A 161 2.80 1.32 7.95
C SER A 161 4.14 1.82 8.47
N GLN A 162 4.54 1.39 9.66
CA GLN A 162 5.83 1.76 10.25
C GLN A 162 7.00 1.29 9.38
N CYS A 163 7.01 0.02 8.95
CA CYS A 163 8.08 -0.51 8.11
C CYS A 163 8.20 0.22 6.77
N VAL A 164 7.06 0.52 6.12
CA VAL A 164 7.03 1.24 4.84
C VAL A 164 7.53 2.67 5.03
N LEU A 165 7.00 3.39 6.03
CA LEU A 165 7.34 4.78 6.30
C LEU A 165 8.81 4.95 6.71
N ASP A 166 9.31 4.13 7.64
CA ASP A 166 10.71 4.19 8.09
C ASP A 166 11.66 3.99 6.91
N SER A 167 11.42 2.95 6.09
CA SER A 167 12.25 2.67 4.93
C SER A 167 12.18 3.78 3.88
N TYR A 168 11.01 4.39 3.70
CA TYR A 168 10.80 5.49 2.77
C TYR A 168 11.56 6.74 3.23
N CYS A 169 11.41 7.14 4.51
CA CYS A 169 12.07 8.32 5.07
C CYS A 169 13.59 8.16 5.13
N GLU A 170 14.09 6.96 5.48
CA GLU A 170 15.52 6.67 5.47
C GLU A 170 16.14 6.89 4.09
N ARG A 171 15.43 6.53 3.02
CA ARG A 171 15.95 6.63 1.65
C ARG A 171 15.75 8.00 1.01
N THR A 172 14.68 8.69 1.36
CA THR A 172 14.36 10.01 0.79
C THR A 172 14.98 11.17 1.56
N GLY A 173 15.31 10.96 2.83
CA GLY A 173 15.77 12.02 3.75
C GLY A 173 14.64 12.92 4.25
N LEU A 174 13.37 12.59 3.95
CA LEU A 174 12.22 13.30 4.50
C LEU A 174 12.04 13.01 5.98
N SER A 175 11.46 13.97 6.72
CA SER A 175 11.04 13.74 8.10
C SER A 175 9.97 12.64 8.16
N ASN A 176 10.06 11.80 9.18
CA ASN A 176 9.07 10.78 9.48
C ASN A 176 8.07 11.37 10.48
N ASP A 177 6.89 11.69 10.01
CA ASP A 177 5.83 12.32 10.82
C ASP A 177 4.94 11.26 11.52
N GLY A 178 5.31 9.99 11.41
CA GLY A 178 4.71 8.88 12.14
C GLY A 178 3.50 8.24 11.45
N VAL A 179 2.94 7.26 12.14
CA VAL A 179 1.72 6.57 11.73
C VAL A 179 0.53 7.21 12.44
N ILE A 180 -0.46 7.64 11.69
CA ILE A 180 -1.71 8.19 12.22
C ILE A 180 -2.87 7.21 12.01
N TYR A 181 -3.87 7.28 12.90
CA TYR A 181 -5.07 6.45 12.76
C TYR A 181 -6.11 7.15 11.87
N ALA A 182 -6.70 6.39 10.93
CA ALA A 182 -7.64 6.89 9.93
C ALA A 182 -8.83 5.91 9.80
N ASP A 183 -9.82 6.06 10.67
CA ASP A 183 -10.99 5.19 10.76
C ASP A 183 -12.14 5.62 9.84
N ASP A 184 -11.97 6.70 9.10
CA ASP A 184 -12.94 7.27 8.18
C ASP A 184 -12.57 7.09 6.69
N MET A 185 -11.58 6.26 6.38
CA MET A 185 -11.12 6.01 5.02
C MET A 185 -11.79 4.77 4.42
N THR A 186 -12.59 4.95 3.34
CA THR A 186 -13.30 3.86 2.66
C THR A 186 -12.38 2.71 2.30
N GLY A 187 -11.24 2.99 1.69
CA GLY A 187 -10.31 1.94 1.29
C GLY A 187 -9.61 1.22 2.43
N ILE A 188 -9.59 1.79 3.65
CA ILE A 188 -9.17 1.10 4.88
C ILE A 188 -10.34 0.26 5.40
N ASN A 189 -11.53 0.85 5.52
CA ASN A 189 -12.68 0.21 6.15
C ASN A 189 -13.25 -1.00 5.40
N PHE A 190 -12.98 -1.12 4.10
CA PHE A 190 -13.32 -2.29 3.29
C PHE A 190 -12.16 -3.29 3.13
N SER A 191 -11.01 -3.07 3.79
CA SER A 191 -9.89 -3.99 3.70
C SER A 191 -10.11 -5.24 4.55
N GLU A 192 -9.77 -6.41 4.00
CA GLU A 192 -9.75 -7.70 4.71
C GLU A 192 -8.31 -8.19 4.96
N ILE A 193 -7.32 -7.44 4.48
CA ILE A 193 -5.89 -7.70 4.63
C ILE A 193 -5.19 -6.48 5.25
N PRO A 194 -4.01 -6.62 5.85
CA PRO A 194 -3.23 -5.50 6.36
C PRO A 194 -3.07 -4.41 5.30
N VAL A 195 -3.37 -3.16 5.66
CA VAL A 195 -3.40 -2.03 4.73
C VAL A 195 -2.67 -0.82 5.31
N THR A 196 -1.95 -0.10 4.45
CA THR A 196 -1.36 1.20 4.76
C THR A 196 -1.66 2.20 3.66
N ILE A 197 -1.88 3.46 4.00
CA ILE A 197 -1.78 4.59 3.09
C ILE A 197 -0.45 5.26 3.38
N LEU A 198 0.42 5.36 2.39
CA LEU A 198 1.64 6.14 2.46
C LEU A 198 1.39 7.51 1.84
N GLU A 199 1.50 8.56 2.64
CA GLU A 199 1.56 9.95 2.19
C GLU A 199 3.02 10.31 1.99
N MET A 200 3.46 10.31 0.74
CA MET A 200 4.87 10.37 0.34
C MET A 200 5.54 11.72 0.62
N GLY A 201 4.77 12.73 0.92
CA GLY A 201 5.21 14.10 1.14
C GLY A 201 4.09 15.07 0.79
N TYR A 202 4.36 16.36 0.96
CA TYR A 202 3.38 17.42 0.68
C TYR A 202 3.62 18.02 -0.70
N MET A 203 2.68 17.85 -1.61
CA MET A 203 2.74 18.44 -2.96
C MET A 203 2.65 19.97 -2.97
N SER A 204 2.30 20.56 -1.84
CA SER A 204 2.32 21.99 -1.59
C SER A 204 3.71 22.54 -1.21
N ASN A 205 4.66 21.68 -0.86
CA ASN A 205 6.06 22.03 -0.55
C ASN A 205 6.92 22.00 -1.84
N GLU A 206 8.02 22.80 -1.88
CA GLU A 206 8.95 22.87 -3.02
C GLU A 206 9.96 21.72 -3.02
#